data_430b7566dad43e65cd49a95b8cc8c585
#
_entry.id   430b7566dad43e65cd49a95b8cc8c585
#
_cell.length_a   1.000
_cell.length_b   1.000
_cell.length_c   1.000
_cell.angle_alpha   90.00
_cell.angle_beta   90.00
_cell.angle_gamma   90.00
#
_symmetry.space_group_name_H-M   'P 1'
#
loop_
_entity.id
_entity.type
_entity.pdbx_description
1 polymer ?
#
loop_
_entity_poly.entity_id
_entity_poly.type
_entity_poly.pdbx_seq_one_letter_code
_entity_poly.pdbx_strand_id
1 'polypeptide(L)'
;LAQISGYWPQAREIFKKKLHELEERGWVFKLDFIVYLLLGIQHKIGSKMEKLHTQADNEDLKEIWRNLDEKVLDYACSLLQSHAYVDHSSEINSVYAMVPLIAYIYNKPNWKLDEQEIELTVKWFYYSQLRQRYISQLAQKLDKDLRIINESQSPFDELLANIEEERSLEIKPSELEGRGISHPFFSLIRWYFKSQGAICLGTGLQLQKNMGKAYALERDHIFAYSILRDSEHYDMSNRWDYAA
;
A
#
# COMPACT_ATOMS: atom_id res chain seq x y z
N LEU A 1 20.75 1.27 -7.11
CA LEU A 1 20.59 0.43 -8.30
C LEU A 1 21.85 0.41 -9.17
N ALA A 2 22.49 1.55 -9.43
CA ALA A 2 23.75 1.62 -10.22
C ALA A 2 24.81 0.63 -9.71
N GLN A 3 24.91 0.47 -8.43
CA GLN A 3 25.87 -0.42 -7.77
C GLN A 3 25.47 -1.90 -7.88
N ILE A 4 24.19 -2.23 -7.74
CA ILE A 4 23.69 -3.57 -8.01
C ILE A 4 24.01 -3.94 -9.46
N SER A 5 23.82 -3.02 -10.41
CA SER A 5 24.16 -3.25 -11.83
C SER A 5 25.64 -3.47 -12.08
N GLY A 6 26.53 -3.04 -11.19
CA GLY A 6 27.97 -3.29 -11.29
C GLY A 6 28.35 -4.77 -11.17
N TYR A 7 27.66 -5.53 -10.33
CA TYR A 7 27.89 -6.97 -10.16
C TYR A 7 26.76 -7.85 -10.70
N TRP A 8 25.58 -7.26 -10.98
CA TRP A 8 24.46 -7.92 -11.64
C TRP A 8 23.93 -7.04 -12.78
N PRO A 9 24.58 -7.06 -13.96
CA PRO A 9 24.30 -6.12 -15.06
C PRO A 9 22.84 -6.10 -15.52
N GLN A 10 22.16 -7.26 -15.51
CA GLN A 10 20.78 -7.40 -15.97
C GLN A 10 19.74 -7.02 -14.90
N ALA A 11 20.12 -6.76 -13.65
CA ALA A 11 19.19 -6.52 -12.54
C ALA A 11 18.14 -5.46 -12.86
N ARG A 12 18.55 -4.35 -13.48
CA ARG A 12 17.66 -3.26 -13.83
C ARG A 12 16.53 -3.67 -14.77
N GLU A 13 16.85 -4.44 -15.79
CA GLU A 13 15.86 -4.88 -16.79
C GLU A 13 14.96 -5.97 -16.22
N ILE A 14 15.49 -6.87 -15.40
CA ILE A 14 14.74 -7.89 -14.68
C ILE A 14 13.71 -7.22 -13.74
N PHE A 15 14.14 -6.22 -12.95
CA PHE A 15 13.24 -5.49 -12.05
C PHE A 15 12.16 -4.73 -12.80
N LYS A 16 12.51 -4.04 -13.88
CA LYS A 16 11.54 -3.33 -14.72
C LYS A 16 10.49 -4.25 -15.33
N LYS A 17 10.90 -5.44 -15.78
CA LYS A 17 9.97 -6.43 -16.32
C LYS A 17 8.90 -6.79 -15.28
N LYS A 18 9.31 -7.15 -14.06
CA LYS A 18 8.36 -7.45 -12.97
C LYS A 18 7.49 -6.25 -12.59
N LEU A 19 8.07 -5.06 -12.53
CA LEU A 19 7.31 -3.84 -12.25
C LEU A 19 6.24 -3.58 -13.30
N HIS A 20 6.53 -3.85 -14.57
CA HIS A 20 5.55 -3.73 -15.65
C HIS A 20 4.43 -4.77 -15.54
N GLU A 21 4.76 -6.03 -15.23
CA GLU A 21 3.77 -7.08 -14.96
C GLU A 21 2.82 -6.73 -13.80
N LEU A 22 3.36 -6.14 -12.73
CA LEU A 22 2.58 -5.67 -11.58
C LEU A 22 1.72 -4.45 -11.95
N GLU A 23 2.25 -3.52 -12.75
CA GLU A 23 1.51 -2.35 -13.24
C GLU A 23 0.30 -2.74 -14.09
N GLU A 24 0.42 -3.74 -14.96
CA GLU A 24 -0.72 -4.29 -15.71
C GLU A 24 -1.84 -4.83 -14.82
N ARG A 25 -1.50 -5.20 -13.59
CA ARG A 25 -2.41 -5.68 -12.54
C ARG A 25 -2.86 -4.58 -11.57
N GLY A 26 -2.52 -3.31 -11.83
CA GLY A 26 -2.90 -2.17 -11.01
C GLY A 26 -1.89 -1.78 -9.92
N TRP A 27 -0.73 -2.44 -9.84
CA TRP A 27 0.29 -2.19 -8.83
C TRP A 27 1.48 -1.41 -9.40
N VAL A 28 1.44 -0.10 -9.29
CA VAL A 28 2.48 0.79 -9.83
C VAL A 28 3.55 1.04 -8.77
N PHE A 29 4.73 0.49 -9.00
CA PHE A 29 5.90 0.69 -8.14
C PHE A 29 7.05 1.31 -8.93
N LYS A 30 7.93 2.02 -8.24
CA LYS A 30 9.18 2.54 -8.80
C LYS A 30 10.33 1.59 -8.51
N LEU A 31 11.44 1.75 -9.23
CA LEU A 31 12.64 0.93 -9.03
C LEU A 31 13.24 1.04 -7.62
N ASP A 32 13.09 2.19 -6.96
CA ASP A 32 13.55 2.39 -5.58
C ASP A 32 12.78 1.51 -4.58
N PHE A 33 11.50 1.21 -4.85
CA PHE A 33 10.73 0.26 -4.06
C PHE A 33 11.41 -1.11 -3.99
N ILE A 34 11.89 -1.63 -5.14
CA ILE A 34 12.64 -2.90 -5.17
C ILE A 34 13.95 -2.79 -4.38
N VAL A 35 14.63 -1.65 -4.47
CA VAL A 35 15.86 -1.41 -3.70
C VAL A 35 15.60 -1.45 -2.20
N TYR A 36 14.50 -0.82 -1.73
CA TYR A 36 14.08 -0.88 -0.33
C TYR A 36 13.70 -2.30 0.10
N LEU A 37 13.02 -3.07 -0.75
CA LEU A 37 12.70 -4.47 -0.45
C LEU A 37 13.96 -5.32 -0.28
N LEU A 38 14.88 -5.26 -1.23
CA LEU A 38 16.14 -6.02 -1.17
C LEU A 38 16.96 -5.63 0.07
N LEU A 39 17.04 -4.33 0.36
CA LEU A 39 17.73 -3.82 1.54
C LEU A 39 17.05 -4.30 2.83
N GLY A 40 15.72 -4.23 2.88
CA GLY A 40 14.92 -4.63 4.03
C GLY A 40 14.99 -6.11 4.33
N ILE A 41 14.99 -6.96 3.32
CA ILE A 41 15.06 -8.42 3.49
C ILE A 41 16.48 -8.86 3.83
N GLN A 42 17.49 -8.41 3.07
CA GLN A 42 18.86 -8.86 3.25
C GLN A 42 19.53 -8.26 4.49
N HIS A 43 19.37 -6.95 4.70
CA HIS A 43 20.06 -6.22 5.75
C HIS A 43 19.17 -5.78 6.91
N LYS A 44 17.85 -6.02 6.82
CA LYS A 44 16.86 -5.68 7.85
C LYS A 44 16.80 -4.19 8.19
N ILE A 45 17.07 -3.35 7.21
CA ILE A 45 17.13 -1.88 7.35
C ILE A 45 16.44 -1.18 6.17
N GLY A 46 16.00 0.07 6.36
CA GLY A 46 15.41 0.92 5.33
C GLY A 46 16.30 2.08 4.88
N SER A 47 17.49 2.20 5.46
CA SER A 47 18.49 3.22 5.15
C SER A 47 19.85 2.57 4.83
N LYS A 48 20.87 3.39 4.54
CA LYS A 48 22.22 2.89 4.23
C LYS A 48 22.27 1.97 3.01
N MET A 49 21.77 2.48 1.90
CA MET A 49 21.75 1.75 0.61
C MET A 49 23.16 1.33 0.13
N GLU A 50 24.21 1.89 0.68
CA GLU A 50 25.59 1.47 0.46
C GLU A 50 25.87 0.02 0.87
N LYS A 51 25.07 -0.54 1.78
CA LYS A 51 25.21 -1.96 2.16
C LYS A 51 24.91 -2.95 1.03
N LEU A 52 24.16 -2.53 0.01
CA LEU A 52 23.91 -3.33 -1.18
C LEU A 52 25.09 -3.30 -2.18
N HIS A 53 26.24 -2.73 -1.80
CA HIS A 53 27.40 -2.56 -2.66
C HIS A 53 28.39 -3.71 -2.61
N THR A 54 28.32 -4.55 -1.59
CA THR A 54 29.30 -5.60 -1.40
C THR A 54 29.04 -6.78 -2.33
N GLN A 55 30.07 -7.16 -3.06
CA GLN A 55 30.04 -8.28 -4.00
C GLN A 55 29.81 -9.64 -3.30
N ALA A 56 30.11 -9.73 -2.00
CA ALA A 56 29.93 -10.92 -1.17
C ALA A 56 28.44 -11.34 -1.05
N ASP A 57 27.52 -10.38 -1.16
CA ASP A 57 26.08 -10.63 -0.98
C ASP A 57 25.33 -10.89 -2.30
N ASN A 58 26.06 -11.04 -3.41
CA ASN A 58 25.46 -11.06 -4.75
C ASN A 58 24.55 -12.29 -4.99
N GLU A 59 24.98 -13.47 -4.58
CA GLU A 59 24.19 -14.70 -4.78
C GLU A 59 22.96 -14.71 -3.90
N ASP A 60 23.07 -14.21 -2.66
CA ASP A 60 21.92 -14.04 -1.74
C ASP A 60 20.90 -13.07 -2.33
N LEU A 61 21.33 -11.95 -2.90
CA LEU A 61 20.45 -10.99 -3.57
C LEU A 61 19.67 -11.58 -4.74
N LYS A 62 20.30 -12.42 -5.55
CA LYS A 62 19.65 -13.10 -6.66
C LYS A 62 18.62 -14.11 -6.17
N GLU A 63 18.94 -14.83 -5.09
CA GLU A 63 18.02 -15.78 -4.50
C GLU A 63 16.83 -15.06 -3.85
N ILE A 64 17.07 -13.99 -3.08
CA ILE A 64 16.02 -13.14 -2.53
C ILE A 64 15.11 -12.63 -3.64
N TRP A 65 15.71 -12.12 -4.73
CA TRP A 65 14.93 -11.63 -5.86
C TRP A 65 14.09 -12.74 -6.51
N ARG A 66 14.65 -13.91 -6.74
CA ARG A 66 13.92 -15.04 -7.31
C ARG A 66 12.67 -15.36 -6.50
N ASN A 67 12.80 -15.44 -5.18
CA ASN A 67 11.67 -15.73 -4.28
C ASN A 67 10.64 -14.59 -4.28
N LEU A 68 11.10 -13.33 -4.34
CA LEU A 68 10.21 -12.17 -4.48
C LEU A 68 9.44 -12.20 -5.79
N ASP A 69 10.12 -12.41 -6.91
CA ASP A 69 9.55 -12.38 -8.25
C ASP A 69 8.54 -13.52 -8.47
N GLU A 70 8.91 -14.75 -8.08
CA GLU A 70 8.10 -15.94 -8.34
C GLU A 70 6.86 -16.06 -7.43
N LYS A 71 6.91 -15.52 -6.20
CA LYS A 71 5.86 -15.83 -5.20
C LYS A 71 5.48 -14.68 -4.29
N VAL A 72 6.44 -14.03 -3.63
CA VAL A 72 6.14 -13.16 -2.48
C VAL A 72 5.43 -11.87 -2.89
N LEU A 73 5.84 -11.24 -3.98
CA LEU A 73 5.21 -10.03 -4.50
C LEU A 73 3.76 -10.28 -4.91
N ASP A 74 3.52 -11.37 -5.63
CA ASP A 74 2.18 -11.74 -6.07
C ASP A 74 1.27 -12.11 -4.90
N TYR A 75 1.81 -12.82 -3.90
CA TYR A 75 1.06 -13.12 -2.68
C TYR A 75 0.71 -11.86 -1.89
N ALA A 76 1.65 -10.93 -1.70
CA ALA A 76 1.40 -9.68 -0.99
C ALA A 76 0.32 -8.82 -1.68
N CYS A 77 0.36 -8.70 -3.01
CA CYS A 77 -0.68 -8.03 -3.78
C CYS A 77 -2.04 -8.72 -3.63
N SER A 78 -2.07 -10.06 -3.75
CA SER A 78 -3.30 -10.84 -3.61
C SER A 78 -3.88 -10.75 -2.19
N LEU A 79 -3.03 -10.73 -1.16
CA LEU A 79 -3.44 -10.55 0.23
C LEU A 79 -4.16 -9.21 0.42
N LEU A 80 -3.58 -8.11 -0.08
CA LEU A 80 -4.22 -6.80 0.01
C LEU A 80 -5.53 -6.73 -0.79
N GLN A 81 -5.60 -7.38 -1.94
CA GLN A 81 -6.83 -7.45 -2.73
C GLN A 81 -7.94 -8.22 -2.02
N SER A 82 -7.60 -9.38 -1.44
CA SER A 82 -8.59 -10.28 -0.87
C SER A 82 -9.03 -9.90 0.54
N HIS A 83 -8.13 -9.35 1.35
CA HIS A 83 -8.38 -9.11 2.77
C HIS A 83 -8.40 -7.62 3.15
N ALA A 84 -7.73 -6.75 2.39
CA ALA A 84 -7.77 -5.31 2.61
C ALA A 84 -8.62 -4.55 1.57
N TYR A 85 -9.21 -5.24 0.61
CA TYR A 85 -10.04 -4.65 -0.45
C TYR A 85 -9.34 -3.54 -1.25
N VAL A 86 -8.02 -3.62 -1.33
CA VAL A 86 -7.16 -2.69 -2.07
C VAL A 86 -6.82 -3.32 -3.41
N ASP A 87 -7.36 -2.79 -4.49
CA ASP A 87 -7.20 -3.37 -5.82
C ASP A 87 -6.13 -2.66 -6.66
N HIS A 88 -5.81 -1.43 -6.33
CA HIS A 88 -4.94 -0.59 -7.13
C HIS A 88 -4.07 0.32 -6.25
N SER A 89 -2.82 0.55 -6.64
CA SER A 89 -1.90 1.42 -5.90
C SER A 89 -2.36 2.89 -5.81
N SER A 90 -3.27 3.35 -6.67
CA SER A 90 -3.90 4.67 -6.54
C SER A 90 -4.89 4.80 -5.37
N GLU A 91 -5.26 3.67 -4.75
CA GLU A 91 -6.14 3.65 -3.58
C GLU A 91 -5.40 3.85 -2.26
N ILE A 92 -4.07 3.82 -2.29
CA ILE A 92 -3.23 3.93 -1.10
C ILE A 92 -2.36 5.19 -1.13
N ASN A 93 -2.04 5.73 0.04
CA ASN A 93 -1.23 6.94 0.15
C ASN A 93 0.24 6.70 -0.11
N SER A 94 0.74 5.53 0.30
CA SER A 94 2.13 5.16 0.12
C SER A 94 2.28 3.67 -0.12
N VAL A 95 2.83 3.32 -1.27
CA VAL A 95 3.20 1.94 -1.61
C VAL A 95 4.31 1.40 -0.71
N TYR A 96 5.07 2.28 -0.06
CA TYR A 96 6.17 1.86 0.81
C TYR A 96 5.74 1.15 2.09
N ALA A 97 4.46 1.23 2.49
CA ALA A 97 3.90 0.37 3.53
C ALA A 97 3.98 -1.13 3.16
N MET A 98 4.05 -1.44 1.87
CA MET A 98 4.24 -2.83 1.43
C MET A 98 5.66 -3.35 1.69
N VAL A 99 6.66 -2.51 1.94
CA VAL A 99 8.03 -2.95 2.21
C VAL A 99 8.12 -3.77 3.50
N PRO A 100 7.69 -3.28 4.68
CA PRO A 100 7.64 -4.09 5.91
C PRO A 100 6.70 -5.30 5.80
N LEU A 101 5.55 -5.15 5.12
CA LEU A 101 4.61 -6.24 4.87
C LEU A 101 5.28 -7.39 4.10
N ILE A 102 5.93 -7.08 2.99
CA ILE A 102 6.59 -8.06 2.14
C ILE A 102 7.79 -8.70 2.87
N ALA A 103 8.56 -7.89 3.63
CA ALA A 103 9.64 -8.41 4.46
C ALA A 103 9.12 -9.39 5.53
N TYR A 104 7.97 -9.10 6.15
CA TYR A 104 7.32 -10.01 7.09
C TYR A 104 6.92 -11.33 6.43
N ILE A 105 6.23 -11.26 5.27
CA ILE A 105 5.84 -12.43 4.50
C ILE A 105 7.08 -13.27 4.12
N TYR A 106 8.15 -12.60 3.68
CA TYR A 106 9.39 -13.26 3.28
C TYR A 106 10.03 -14.09 4.41
N ASN A 107 9.89 -13.63 5.65
CA ASN A 107 10.41 -14.32 6.84
C ASN A 107 9.53 -15.51 7.29
N LYS A 108 8.35 -15.72 6.69
CA LYS A 108 7.43 -16.80 7.08
C LYS A 108 7.69 -18.10 6.32
N PRO A 109 7.41 -19.25 6.95
CA PRO A 109 7.48 -20.54 6.27
C PRO A 109 6.56 -20.56 5.04
N ASN A 110 7.10 -21.02 3.92
CA ASN A 110 6.39 -21.07 2.63
C ASN A 110 5.80 -19.72 2.16
N TRP A 111 6.27 -18.59 2.75
CA TRP A 111 5.82 -17.23 2.44
C TRP A 111 4.31 -17.03 2.55
N LYS A 112 3.69 -17.64 3.56
CA LYS A 112 2.25 -17.56 3.83
C LYS A 112 2.01 -17.09 5.26
N LEU A 113 0.95 -16.32 5.43
CA LEU A 113 0.45 -15.89 6.73
C LEU A 113 -0.75 -16.77 7.12
N ASP A 114 -0.90 -17.01 8.42
CA ASP A 114 -2.13 -17.57 8.96
C ASP A 114 -3.23 -16.47 9.06
N GLU A 115 -4.43 -16.87 9.46
CA GLU A 115 -5.60 -15.99 9.51
C GLU A 115 -5.40 -14.82 10.50
N GLN A 116 -4.84 -15.10 11.67
CA GLN A 116 -4.56 -14.09 12.68
C GLN A 116 -3.49 -13.10 12.22
N GLU A 117 -2.44 -13.59 11.58
CA GLU A 117 -1.39 -12.76 10.99
C GLU A 117 -1.94 -11.85 9.87
N ILE A 118 -2.86 -12.37 9.06
CA ILE A 118 -3.54 -11.59 8.02
C ILE A 118 -4.33 -10.44 8.64
N GLU A 119 -5.14 -10.71 9.67
CA GLU A 119 -5.92 -9.68 10.36
C GLU A 119 -5.05 -8.56 10.93
N LEU A 120 -3.98 -8.93 11.66
CA LEU A 120 -3.05 -7.97 12.25
C LEU A 120 -2.32 -7.15 11.18
N THR A 121 -1.90 -7.80 10.12
CA THR A 121 -1.24 -7.18 8.97
C THR A 121 -2.15 -6.16 8.29
N VAL A 122 -3.40 -6.53 8.00
CA VAL A 122 -4.39 -5.65 7.36
C VAL A 122 -4.73 -4.47 8.26
N LYS A 123 -4.92 -4.71 9.57
CA LYS A 123 -5.16 -3.65 10.55
C LYS A 123 -4.02 -2.62 10.54
N TRP A 124 -2.77 -3.08 10.68
CA TRP A 124 -1.62 -2.19 10.62
C TRP A 124 -1.52 -1.47 9.27
N PHE A 125 -1.74 -2.19 8.16
CA PHE A 125 -1.69 -1.58 6.82
C PHE A 125 -2.68 -0.42 6.70
N TYR A 126 -3.92 -0.57 7.14
CA TYR A 126 -4.89 0.52 7.14
C TYR A 126 -4.42 1.72 7.95
N TYR A 127 -3.96 1.52 9.18
CA TYR A 127 -3.45 2.62 10.01
C TYR A 127 -2.21 3.28 9.41
N SER A 128 -1.32 2.52 8.79
CA SER A 128 -0.16 3.08 8.11
C SER A 128 -0.55 4.03 6.97
N GLN A 129 -1.63 3.73 6.26
CA GLN A 129 -2.19 4.58 5.21
C GLN A 129 -2.93 5.79 5.80
N LEU A 130 -3.85 5.56 6.75
CA LEU A 130 -4.66 6.61 7.37
C LEU A 130 -3.83 7.66 8.11
N ARG A 131 -2.83 7.22 8.84
CA ARG A 131 -1.92 8.07 9.62
C ARG A 131 -0.71 8.53 8.80
N GLN A 132 -0.66 8.18 7.50
CA GLN A 132 0.35 8.65 6.56
C GLN A 132 1.78 8.35 6.99
N ARG A 133 2.02 7.12 7.49
CA ARG A 133 3.30 6.70 8.09
C ARG A 133 4.50 6.99 7.19
N TYR A 134 4.40 6.74 5.89
CA TYR A 134 5.52 6.76 4.94
C TYR A 134 5.52 7.94 3.98
N ILE A 135 4.84 9.05 4.30
CA ILE A 135 4.86 10.27 3.47
C ILE A 135 6.11 11.10 3.71
N SER A 136 6.64 11.08 4.95
CA SER A 136 7.83 11.83 5.33
C SER A 136 8.82 10.92 6.06
N GLN A 137 10.12 11.27 6.01
CA GLN A 137 11.19 10.53 6.70
C GLN A 137 11.21 9.04 6.34
N LEU A 138 10.97 8.71 5.07
CA LEU A 138 10.74 7.34 4.60
C LEU A 138 11.82 6.36 5.07
N ALA A 139 13.10 6.68 4.85
CA ALA A 139 14.20 5.78 5.16
C ALA A 139 14.30 5.47 6.67
N GLN A 140 14.13 6.49 7.53
CA GLN A 140 14.19 6.33 8.99
C GLN A 140 13.00 5.51 9.51
N LYS A 141 11.79 5.75 8.97
CA LYS A 141 10.59 5.00 9.35
C LYS A 141 10.67 3.56 8.88
N LEU A 142 11.15 3.32 7.67
CA LEU A 142 11.42 1.96 7.19
C LEU A 142 12.48 1.25 8.05
N ASP A 143 13.56 1.94 8.47
CA ASP A 143 14.55 1.38 9.38
C ASP A 143 13.93 0.91 10.70
N LYS A 144 13.10 1.78 11.33
CA LYS A 144 12.43 1.47 12.59
C LYS A 144 11.50 0.26 12.41
N ASP A 145 10.67 0.29 11.38
CA ASP A 145 9.63 -0.71 11.16
C ASP A 145 10.20 -2.07 10.70
N LEU A 146 11.23 -2.08 9.85
CA LEU A 146 11.92 -3.31 9.45
C LEU A 146 12.68 -3.97 10.60
N ARG A 147 13.23 -3.18 11.54
CA ARG A 147 13.82 -3.74 12.76
C ARG A 147 12.78 -4.46 13.58
N ILE A 148 11.61 -3.86 13.79
CA ILE A 148 10.51 -4.48 14.53
C ILE A 148 10.06 -5.78 13.84
N ILE A 149 9.88 -5.76 12.52
CA ILE A 149 9.52 -6.97 11.74
C ILE A 149 10.51 -8.13 11.96
N ASN A 150 11.78 -7.82 12.15
CA ASN A 150 12.82 -8.85 12.26
C ASN A 150 13.16 -9.26 13.70
N GLU A 151 12.88 -8.43 14.70
CA GLU A 151 13.33 -8.63 16.08
C GLU A 151 12.18 -8.89 17.06
N SER A 152 10.96 -8.39 16.77
CA SER A 152 9.83 -8.50 17.68
C SER A 152 9.11 -9.84 17.62
N GLN A 153 8.58 -10.27 18.77
CA GLN A 153 7.67 -11.41 18.87
C GLN A 153 6.23 -11.03 18.50
N SER A 154 5.86 -9.76 18.62
CA SER A 154 4.54 -9.20 18.29
C SER A 154 4.69 -7.97 17.38
N PRO A 155 5.21 -8.15 16.14
CA PRO A 155 5.64 -7.01 15.32
C PRO A 155 4.51 -6.03 15.00
N PHE A 156 3.31 -6.49 14.74
CA PHE A 156 2.22 -5.59 14.36
C PHE A 156 1.69 -4.77 15.54
N ASP A 157 1.73 -5.27 16.76
CA ASP A 157 1.37 -4.49 17.95
C ASP A 157 2.37 -3.35 18.18
N GLU A 158 3.67 -3.63 18.04
CA GLU A 158 4.71 -2.62 18.15
C GLU A 158 4.67 -1.60 16.99
N LEU A 159 4.39 -2.06 15.77
CA LEU A 159 4.22 -1.19 14.61
C LEU A 159 3.00 -0.26 14.76
N LEU A 160 1.90 -0.74 15.34
CA LEU A 160 0.73 0.09 15.67
C LEU A 160 1.07 1.10 16.77
N ALA A 161 1.76 0.66 17.84
CA ALA A 161 2.23 1.57 18.90
C ALA A 161 3.12 2.69 18.34
N ASN A 162 4.01 2.38 17.38
CA ASN A 162 4.82 3.39 16.70
C ASN A 162 4.00 4.42 15.90
N ILE A 163 2.88 4.02 15.35
CA ILE A 163 1.97 4.96 14.68
C ILE A 163 1.28 5.81 15.73
N GLU A 164 0.83 5.20 16.82
CA GLU A 164 0.10 5.87 17.90
C GLU A 164 0.94 6.91 18.64
N GLU A 165 2.25 6.68 18.81
CA GLU A 165 3.19 7.67 19.34
C GLU A 165 3.22 8.99 18.53
N GLU A 166 3.03 8.90 17.22
CA GLU A 166 3.02 10.07 16.34
C GLU A 166 1.62 10.65 16.15
N ARG A 167 0.60 9.79 16.07
CA ARG A 167 -0.80 10.14 15.79
C ARG A 167 -1.73 9.09 16.38
N SER A 168 -2.71 9.53 17.18
CA SER A 168 -3.71 8.64 17.78
C SER A 168 -4.33 7.67 16.75
N LEU A 169 -4.49 6.42 17.15
CA LEU A 169 -5.22 5.43 16.34
C LEU A 169 -6.74 5.68 16.38
N GLU A 170 -7.26 6.38 17.39
CA GLU A 170 -8.67 6.75 17.44
C GLU A 170 -9.04 7.66 16.27
N ILE A 171 -10.07 7.29 15.52
CA ILE A 171 -10.63 8.11 14.45
C ILE A 171 -11.84 8.86 14.99
N LYS A 172 -11.74 10.18 15.03
CA LYS A 172 -12.84 11.04 15.52
C LYS A 172 -13.72 11.47 14.34
N PRO A 173 -15.05 11.60 14.55
CA PRO A 173 -15.95 12.10 13.51
C PRO A 173 -15.50 13.41 12.86
N SER A 174 -14.96 14.34 13.67
CA SER A 174 -14.42 15.62 13.18
C SER A 174 -13.23 15.49 12.22
N GLU A 175 -12.54 14.34 12.20
CA GLU A 175 -11.48 14.10 11.23
C GLU A 175 -12.03 13.74 9.83
N LEU A 176 -13.30 13.35 9.73
CA LEU A 176 -13.98 13.01 8.48
C LEU A 176 -14.66 14.23 7.86
N GLU A 177 -15.06 15.19 8.67
CA GLU A 177 -15.78 16.39 8.22
C GLU A 177 -14.95 17.25 7.28
N GLY A 178 -15.55 17.70 6.17
CA GLY A 178 -14.93 18.58 5.19
C GLY A 178 -13.76 17.99 4.42
N ARG A 179 -13.60 16.65 4.42
CA ARG A 179 -12.50 15.98 3.74
C ARG A 179 -12.86 15.63 2.30
N GLY A 180 -12.04 16.09 1.37
CA GLY A 180 -12.19 15.76 -0.04
C GLY A 180 -11.71 14.34 -0.37
N ILE A 181 -11.99 13.93 -1.61
CA ILE A 181 -11.70 12.60 -2.17
C ILE A 181 -10.21 12.22 -2.19
N SER A 182 -9.30 13.17 -2.04
CA SER A 182 -7.85 12.93 -1.93
C SER A 182 -7.40 12.62 -0.50
N HIS A 183 -8.29 12.77 0.49
CA HIS A 183 -7.93 12.50 1.87
C HIS A 183 -7.83 10.98 2.14
N PRO A 184 -6.88 10.51 2.99
CA PRO A 184 -6.72 9.08 3.31
C PRO A 184 -7.99 8.40 3.78
N PHE A 185 -8.86 9.09 4.51
CA PHE A 185 -10.13 8.54 4.98
C PHE A 185 -11.11 8.19 3.86
N PHE A 186 -11.03 8.86 2.72
CA PHE A 186 -11.84 8.48 1.56
C PHE A 186 -11.49 7.06 1.06
N SER A 187 -10.21 6.71 1.06
CA SER A 187 -9.79 5.35 0.75
C SER A 187 -10.32 4.32 1.76
N LEU A 188 -10.28 4.64 3.08
CA LEU A 188 -10.86 3.77 4.11
C LEU A 188 -12.35 3.54 3.89
N ILE A 189 -13.11 4.60 3.61
CA ILE A 189 -14.55 4.51 3.33
C ILE A 189 -14.80 3.60 2.12
N ARG A 190 -14.01 3.74 1.06
CA ARG A 190 -14.10 2.88 -0.13
C ARG A 190 -13.83 1.41 0.21
N TRP A 191 -12.76 1.12 0.95
CA TRP A 191 -12.44 -0.25 1.37
C TRP A 191 -13.55 -0.85 2.23
N TYR A 192 -14.10 -0.05 3.15
CA TYR A 192 -15.25 -0.46 3.95
C TYR A 192 -16.46 -0.81 3.08
N PHE A 193 -16.87 0.05 2.15
CA PHE A 193 -17.99 -0.25 1.28
C PHE A 193 -17.72 -1.47 0.39
N LYS A 194 -16.52 -1.66 -0.14
CA LYS A 194 -16.15 -2.88 -0.86
C LYS A 194 -16.31 -4.12 0.02
N SER A 195 -15.89 -4.06 1.29
CA SER A 195 -16.05 -5.18 2.24
C SER A 195 -17.52 -5.52 2.53
N GLN A 196 -18.41 -4.54 2.41
CA GLN A 196 -19.87 -4.71 2.56
C GLN A 196 -20.57 -5.12 1.24
N GLY A 197 -19.80 -5.41 0.18
CA GLY A 197 -20.35 -5.82 -1.10
C GLY A 197 -21.03 -4.71 -1.88
N ALA A 198 -20.62 -3.46 -1.71
CA ALA A 198 -21.18 -2.32 -2.42
C ALA A 198 -21.15 -2.51 -3.95
N ILE A 199 -22.16 -2.02 -4.62
CA ILE A 199 -22.34 -2.11 -6.08
C ILE A 199 -22.33 -0.72 -6.71
N CYS A 200 -21.93 -0.66 -7.97
CA CYS A 200 -22.06 0.52 -8.80
C CYS A 200 -23.54 0.84 -9.04
N LEU A 201 -23.98 2.06 -8.75
CA LEU A 201 -25.37 2.47 -8.90
C LEU A 201 -25.83 2.46 -10.37
N GLY A 202 -24.92 2.70 -11.31
CA GLY A 202 -25.25 2.73 -12.74
C GLY A 202 -25.29 1.35 -13.40
N THR A 203 -24.46 0.40 -12.96
CA THR A 203 -24.29 -0.90 -13.63
C THR A 203 -24.73 -2.10 -12.79
N GLY A 204 -24.94 -1.93 -11.49
CA GLY A 204 -25.21 -3.02 -10.55
C GLY A 204 -24.03 -3.96 -10.30
N LEU A 205 -22.85 -3.70 -10.86
CA LEU A 205 -21.66 -4.51 -10.65
C LEU A 205 -21.05 -4.20 -9.29
N GLN A 206 -20.50 -5.21 -8.64
CA GLN A 206 -19.75 -5.01 -7.39
C GLN A 206 -18.58 -4.04 -7.60
N LEU A 207 -18.34 -3.20 -6.61
CA LEU A 207 -17.17 -2.33 -6.56
C LEU A 207 -15.92 -3.18 -6.31
N GLN A 208 -15.51 -3.88 -7.35
CA GLN A 208 -14.31 -4.71 -7.35
C GLN A 208 -13.18 -4.03 -8.12
N LYS A 209 -12.07 -4.72 -8.18
CA LYS A 209 -10.88 -4.41 -8.92
C LYS A 209 -11.17 -3.84 -10.31
N ASN A 210 -10.43 -2.82 -10.66
CA ASN A 210 -10.30 -2.37 -12.04
C ASN A 210 -9.86 -3.52 -12.96
N MET A 211 -10.79 -4.04 -13.74
CA MET A 211 -10.49 -5.04 -14.75
C MET A 211 -10.06 -4.37 -16.06
N GLY A 212 -8.88 -3.73 -16.05
CA GLY A 212 -8.35 -2.98 -17.18
C GLY A 212 -8.84 -1.52 -17.23
N LYS A 213 -8.30 -0.76 -18.16
CA LYS A 213 -8.57 0.70 -18.33
C LYS A 213 -10.04 1.02 -18.62
N ALA A 214 -10.76 0.10 -19.24
CA ALA A 214 -12.16 0.28 -19.61
C ALA A 214 -13.16 0.16 -18.45
N TYR A 215 -12.72 -0.35 -17.30
CA TYR A 215 -13.57 -0.62 -16.13
C TYR A 215 -13.06 0.08 -14.88
N ALA A 216 -12.36 1.20 -15.04
CA ALA A 216 -11.94 2.02 -13.91
C ALA A 216 -13.16 2.51 -13.12
N LEU A 217 -13.13 2.34 -11.79
CA LEU A 217 -14.14 2.93 -10.92
C LEU A 217 -14.00 4.44 -10.98
N GLU A 218 -14.99 5.11 -11.54
CA GLU A 218 -15.07 6.55 -11.53
C GLU A 218 -15.75 7.04 -10.25
N ARG A 219 -15.36 8.23 -9.83
CA ARG A 219 -15.95 8.93 -8.70
C ARG A 219 -16.93 9.92 -9.27
N ASP A 220 -18.20 9.75 -8.96
CA ASP A 220 -19.22 10.66 -9.40
C ASP A 220 -20.05 11.16 -8.23
N HIS A 221 -20.63 12.32 -8.36
CA HIS A 221 -21.58 12.84 -7.40
C HIS A 221 -22.92 12.14 -7.58
N ILE A 222 -23.60 11.79 -6.49
CA ILE A 222 -24.97 11.25 -6.54
C ILE A 222 -25.91 12.26 -7.22
N PHE A 223 -25.72 13.56 -6.91
CA PHE A 223 -26.39 14.66 -7.60
C PHE A 223 -25.33 15.50 -8.30
N ALA A 224 -25.48 15.73 -9.60
CA ALA A 224 -24.54 16.53 -10.36
C ALA A 224 -24.41 17.94 -9.76
N TYR A 225 -23.19 18.32 -9.37
CA TYR A 225 -22.91 19.63 -8.76
C TYR A 225 -23.43 20.81 -9.61
N SER A 226 -23.39 20.68 -10.94
CA SER A 226 -23.92 21.71 -11.84
C SER A 226 -25.42 21.96 -11.62
N ILE A 227 -26.19 20.92 -11.36
CA ILE A 227 -27.63 21.06 -11.08
C ILE A 227 -27.85 21.76 -9.75
N LEU A 228 -27.07 21.40 -8.71
CA LEU A 228 -27.15 22.04 -7.40
C LEU A 228 -26.69 23.50 -7.45
N ARG A 229 -25.62 23.77 -8.21
CA ARG A 229 -25.07 25.12 -8.37
C ARG A 229 -26.10 26.08 -8.96
N ASP A 230 -26.85 25.61 -9.93
CA ASP A 230 -27.80 26.43 -10.68
C ASP A 230 -29.20 26.43 -10.04
N SER A 231 -29.38 25.73 -8.91
CA SER A 231 -30.63 25.68 -8.15
C SER A 231 -30.73 26.84 -7.16
N GLU A 232 -31.87 27.51 -7.15
CA GLU A 232 -32.19 28.57 -6.17
C GLU A 232 -32.52 28.01 -4.77
N HIS A 233 -32.73 26.69 -4.66
CA HIS A 233 -33.16 26.03 -3.41
C HIS A 233 -32.01 25.66 -2.47
N TYR A 234 -30.76 25.72 -2.94
CA TYR A 234 -29.58 25.33 -2.17
C TYR A 234 -28.67 26.52 -1.90
N ASP A 235 -28.28 26.70 -0.65
CA ASP A 235 -27.29 27.71 -0.27
C ASP A 235 -25.93 27.35 -0.89
N MET A 236 -25.24 28.37 -1.40
CA MET A 236 -23.90 28.27 -2.01
C MET A 236 -22.88 27.59 -1.09
N SER A 237 -22.98 27.79 0.22
CA SER A 237 -22.07 27.23 1.22
C SER A 237 -22.19 25.70 1.37
N ASN A 238 -23.37 25.13 1.11
CA ASN A 238 -23.67 23.73 1.38
C ASN A 238 -23.83 22.87 0.12
N ARG A 239 -23.62 23.43 -1.07
CA ARG A 239 -23.84 22.70 -2.33
C ARG A 239 -23.00 21.44 -2.49
N TRP A 240 -21.76 21.47 -1.98
CA TRP A 240 -20.90 20.31 -2.01
C TRP A 240 -21.37 19.17 -1.10
N ASP A 241 -21.97 19.52 0.03
CA ASP A 241 -22.50 18.53 0.99
C ASP A 241 -23.68 17.77 0.39
N TYR A 242 -24.46 18.44 -0.48
CA TYR A 242 -25.59 17.79 -1.17
C TYR A 242 -25.18 17.02 -2.43
N ALA A 243 -24.00 17.29 -3.00
CA ALA A 243 -23.50 16.59 -4.17
C ALA A 243 -22.78 15.28 -3.84
N ALA A 244 -22.34 15.11 -2.60
CA ALA A 244 -21.52 13.97 -2.15
C ALA A 244 -22.33 12.68 -2.02
#